data_9f8319238e2097afe92650c1d83cb1e9
#
_entry.id   9f8319238e2097afe92650c1d83cb1e9
#
_cell.length_a   1.000
_cell.length_b   1.000
_cell.length_c   1.000
_cell.angle_alpha   90.00
_cell.angle_beta   90.00
_cell.angle_gamma   90.00
#
_symmetry.space_group_name_H-M   'P 1'
#
loop_
_entity.id
_entity.type
_entity.pdbx_description
1 polymer ?
#
loop_
_entity_poly.entity_id
_entity_poly.type
_entity_poly.pdbx_seq_one_letter_code
_entity_poly.pdbx_strand_id
1 'polypeptide(L)'
;MIEVSESIQNQVESLPHRPGVYLMHDVNDEVIYIGKTVDLRNRVRSYFHASAQAHPKTRALVGEIDELEFIVTDSELEALILEANLIKKHRPRYNVRFKDDKRYAYIKITTAAPYPKV
;
A
#
# COMPACT_ATOMS: atom_id res chain seq x y z
N MET A 1 16.14 -4.93 -8.64
CA MET A 1 15.32 -5.17 -7.44
C MET A 1 16.24 -5.36 -6.24
N ILE A 2 15.87 -4.81 -5.11
CA ILE A 2 16.68 -4.97 -3.90
C ILE A 2 16.60 -6.42 -3.41
N GLU A 3 17.55 -6.77 -2.57
CA GLU A 3 17.60 -8.10 -2.00
C GLU A 3 16.54 -8.24 -0.92
N VAL A 4 15.69 -9.25 -1.05
CA VAL A 4 14.64 -9.55 -0.07
C VAL A 4 14.61 -11.06 0.12
N SER A 5 13.88 -11.52 1.14
CA SER A 5 13.78 -12.95 1.41
C SER A 5 13.13 -13.67 0.23
N GLU A 6 13.50 -14.92 0.05
CA GLU A 6 12.92 -15.72 -1.02
C GLU A 6 11.41 -15.85 -0.87
N SER A 7 10.94 -15.92 0.36
CA SER A 7 9.51 -15.99 0.64
C SER A 7 8.77 -14.75 0.09
N ILE A 8 9.32 -13.58 0.32
CA ILE A 8 8.71 -12.34 -0.19
C ILE A 8 8.75 -12.30 -1.70
N GLN A 9 9.87 -12.71 -2.31
CA GLN A 9 9.97 -12.74 -3.76
C GLN A 9 8.92 -13.66 -4.36
N ASN A 10 8.72 -14.84 -3.76
CA ASN A 10 7.71 -15.77 -4.26
C ASN A 10 6.31 -15.20 -4.11
N GLN A 11 6.04 -14.51 -3.01
CA GLN A 11 4.73 -13.90 -2.81
C GLN A 11 4.46 -12.81 -3.83
N VAL A 12 5.47 -11.99 -4.16
CA VAL A 12 5.32 -10.94 -5.16
C VAL A 12 5.01 -11.55 -6.52
N GLU A 13 5.74 -12.60 -6.91
CA GLU A 13 5.56 -13.21 -8.23
C GLU A 13 4.22 -13.96 -8.34
N SER A 14 3.61 -14.30 -7.22
CA SER A 14 2.32 -14.97 -7.25
C SER A 14 1.14 -14.01 -7.32
N LEU A 15 1.38 -12.71 -7.20
CA LEU A 15 0.31 -11.72 -7.28
C LEU A 15 -0.25 -11.62 -8.70
N PRO A 16 -1.57 -11.52 -8.84
CA PRO A 16 -2.17 -11.40 -10.17
C PRO A 16 -2.07 -9.97 -10.71
N HIS A 17 -2.19 -9.84 -12.03
CA HIS A 17 -2.30 -8.54 -12.68
C HIS A 17 -3.77 -8.12 -12.66
N ARG A 18 -4.29 -7.87 -11.47
CA ARG A 18 -5.70 -7.56 -11.26
C ARG A 18 -5.84 -6.39 -10.28
N PRO A 19 -6.94 -5.67 -10.33
CA PRO A 19 -7.18 -4.65 -9.31
C PRO A 19 -7.42 -5.29 -7.97
N GLY A 20 -7.09 -4.56 -6.90
CA GLY A 20 -7.29 -5.07 -5.57
C GLY A 20 -6.59 -4.25 -4.51
N VAL A 21 -6.55 -4.84 -3.33
CA VAL A 21 -5.92 -4.23 -2.15
C VAL A 21 -4.82 -5.17 -1.68
N TYR A 22 -3.68 -4.60 -1.33
CA TYR A 22 -2.58 -5.38 -0.76
C TYR A 22 -2.32 -4.92 0.66
N LEU A 23 -1.95 -5.89 1.51
CA LEU A 23 -1.66 -5.64 2.92
C LEU A 23 -0.26 -6.17 3.22
N MET A 24 0.54 -5.35 3.89
CA MET A 24 1.89 -5.72 4.27
C MET A 24 1.93 -5.96 5.77
N HIS A 25 2.46 -7.13 6.16
CA HIS A 25 2.55 -7.54 7.56
C HIS A 25 4.00 -7.54 8.00
N ASP A 26 4.25 -7.20 9.27
CA ASP A 26 5.59 -7.30 9.83
C ASP A 26 5.81 -8.68 10.47
N VAL A 27 6.95 -8.85 11.11
CA VAL A 27 7.32 -10.15 11.69
C VAL A 27 6.35 -10.58 12.79
N ASN A 28 5.63 -9.64 13.37
CA ASN A 28 4.63 -9.94 14.42
C ASN A 28 3.24 -10.14 13.82
N ASP A 29 3.15 -10.25 12.51
CA ASP A 29 1.89 -10.43 11.78
C ASP A 29 0.95 -9.23 11.96
N GLU A 30 1.51 -8.07 12.21
CA GLU A 30 0.75 -6.84 12.32
C GLU A 30 0.70 -6.16 10.96
N VAL A 31 -0.50 -5.70 10.57
CA VAL A 31 -0.65 -4.99 9.29
C VAL A 31 -0.03 -3.61 9.43
N ILE A 32 1.03 -3.36 8.65
CA ILE A 32 1.77 -2.11 8.75
C ILE A 32 1.48 -1.16 7.60
N TYR A 33 0.92 -1.64 6.49
CA TYR A 33 0.55 -0.78 5.37
C TYR A 33 -0.50 -1.46 4.51
N ILE A 34 -1.45 -0.67 4.00
CA ILE A 34 -2.51 -1.13 3.11
C ILE A 34 -2.58 -0.17 1.92
N GLY A 35 -2.64 -0.73 0.71
CA GLY A 35 -2.76 0.10 -0.48
C GLY A 35 -3.68 -0.53 -1.50
N LYS A 36 -4.23 0.30 -2.39
CA LYS A 36 -5.03 -0.17 -3.51
C LYS A 36 -4.28 0.03 -4.81
N THR A 37 -4.65 -0.75 -5.83
CA THR A 37 -4.02 -0.62 -7.13
C THR A 37 -4.90 -1.26 -8.19
N VAL A 38 -4.65 -0.91 -9.46
CA VAL A 38 -5.29 -1.57 -10.59
C VAL A 38 -4.50 -2.79 -11.05
N ASP A 39 -3.27 -2.96 -10.57
CA ASP A 39 -2.41 -4.09 -10.93
C ASP A 39 -1.57 -4.46 -9.71
N LEU A 40 -2.03 -5.49 -9.00
CA LEU A 40 -1.40 -5.89 -7.74
C LEU A 40 0.08 -6.24 -7.91
N ARG A 41 0.41 -7.08 -8.90
CA ARG A 41 1.79 -7.51 -9.07
C ARG A 41 2.73 -6.34 -9.38
N ASN A 42 2.36 -5.51 -10.34
CA ASN A 42 3.23 -4.41 -10.73
C ASN A 42 3.39 -3.40 -9.60
N ARG A 43 2.32 -3.10 -8.90
CA ARG A 43 2.39 -2.12 -7.83
C ARG A 43 3.25 -2.61 -6.67
N VAL A 44 3.01 -3.84 -6.23
CA VAL A 44 3.78 -4.38 -5.09
C VAL A 44 5.24 -4.56 -5.48
N ARG A 45 5.49 -5.06 -6.69
CA ARG A 45 6.86 -5.22 -7.15
C ARG A 45 7.61 -3.90 -7.17
N SER A 46 6.92 -2.81 -7.47
CA SER A 46 7.58 -1.51 -7.58
C SER A 46 8.21 -1.05 -6.27
N TYR A 47 7.73 -1.53 -5.14
CA TYR A 47 8.33 -1.17 -3.85
C TYR A 47 9.75 -1.70 -3.70
N PHE A 48 10.10 -2.74 -4.43
CA PHE A 48 11.39 -3.40 -4.31
C PHE A 48 12.37 -2.96 -5.39
N HIS A 49 12.00 -2.01 -6.23
CA HIS A 49 12.90 -1.46 -7.23
C HIS A 49 13.85 -0.47 -6.57
N ALA A 50 15.07 -0.36 -7.14
CA ALA A 50 16.08 0.54 -6.59
C ALA A 50 15.60 1.99 -6.53
N SER A 51 14.82 2.41 -7.52
CA SER A 51 14.32 3.78 -7.56
C SER A 51 13.38 4.08 -6.39
N ALA A 52 12.58 3.10 -5.98
CA ALA A 52 11.69 3.27 -4.84
C ALA A 52 12.47 3.35 -3.53
N GLN A 53 13.63 2.69 -3.48
CA GLN A 53 14.47 2.66 -2.28
C GLN A 53 15.15 4.00 -2.00
N ALA A 54 15.13 4.91 -2.94
CA ALA A 54 15.65 6.25 -2.73
C ALA A 54 14.77 7.04 -1.76
N HIS A 55 13.51 6.61 -1.59
CA HIS A 55 12.57 7.29 -0.70
C HIS A 55 12.70 6.71 0.71
N PRO A 56 13.05 7.53 1.72
CA PRO A 56 13.29 6.99 3.07
C PRO A 56 12.09 6.24 3.67
N LYS A 57 10.87 6.74 3.46
CA LYS A 57 9.70 6.08 4.00
C LYS A 57 9.45 4.73 3.35
N THR A 58 9.64 4.66 2.03
CA THR A 58 9.47 3.40 1.31
C THR A 58 10.53 2.39 1.75
N ARG A 59 11.76 2.84 1.90
CA ARG A 59 12.84 1.95 2.33
C ARG A 59 12.58 1.42 3.73
N ALA A 60 12.07 2.27 4.62
CA ALA A 60 11.76 1.82 5.98
C ALA A 60 10.64 0.78 5.97
N LEU A 61 9.60 1.03 5.16
CA LEU A 61 8.49 0.10 5.05
C LEU A 61 8.96 -1.25 4.53
N VAL A 62 9.70 -1.25 3.42
CA VAL A 62 10.16 -2.49 2.81
C VAL A 62 11.02 -3.30 3.77
N GLY A 63 11.81 -2.62 4.62
CA GLY A 63 12.64 -3.31 5.59
C GLY A 63 11.88 -4.04 6.67
N GLU A 64 10.60 -3.72 6.85
CA GLU A 64 9.79 -4.35 7.88
C GLU A 64 8.81 -5.38 7.32
N ILE A 65 8.71 -5.53 6.01
CA ILE A 65 7.76 -6.47 5.42
C ILE A 65 8.23 -7.89 5.67
N ASP A 66 7.37 -8.68 6.31
CA ASP A 66 7.62 -10.10 6.51
C ASP A 66 6.69 -10.97 5.68
N GLU A 67 5.47 -10.47 5.43
CA GLU A 67 4.49 -11.23 4.66
C GLU A 67 3.59 -10.28 3.88
N LEU A 68 3.14 -10.74 2.72
CA LEU A 68 2.22 -9.99 1.86
C LEU A 68 0.89 -10.71 1.79
N GLU A 69 -0.18 -9.94 1.86
CA GLU A 69 -1.53 -10.45 1.69
C GLU A 69 -2.23 -9.58 0.65
N PHE A 70 -3.17 -10.15 -0.10
CA PHE A 70 -3.89 -9.35 -1.09
C PHE A 70 -5.32 -9.83 -1.23
N ILE A 71 -6.17 -8.92 -1.71
CA ILE A 71 -7.58 -9.21 -1.98
C ILE A 71 -7.88 -8.66 -3.37
N VAL A 72 -8.27 -9.56 -4.29
CA VAL A 72 -8.63 -9.16 -5.65
C VAL A 72 -10.04 -8.58 -5.64
N THR A 73 -10.23 -7.46 -6.36
CA THR A 73 -11.55 -6.86 -6.49
C THR A 73 -11.94 -6.83 -7.98
N ASP A 74 -13.23 -6.63 -8.25
CA ASP A 74 -13.71 -6.59 -9.62
C ASP A 74 -13.42 -5.26 -10.32
N SER A 75 -13.16 -4.22 -9.53
CA SER A 75 -12.93 -2.89 -10.10
C SER A 75 -12.06 -2.07 -9.18
N GLU A 76 -11.56 -0.96 -9.72
CA GLU A 76 -10.78 -0.02 -8.92
C GLU A 76 -11.63 0.65 -7.84
N LEU A 77 -12.89 0.92 -8.15
CA LEU A 77 -13.79 1.52 -7.18
C LEU A 77 -13.98 0.61 -5.97
N GLU A 78 -14.16 -0.66 -6.23
CA GLU A 78 -14.31 -1.64 -5.17
C GLU A 78 -13.06 -1.71 -4.33
N ALA A 79 -11.88 -1.64 -4.97
CA ALA A 79 -10.62 -1.63 -4.25
C ALA A 79 -10.50 -0.39 -3.37
N LEU A 80 -10.96 0.75 -3.86
CA LEU A 80 -10.91 1.99 -3.09
C LEU A 80 -11.74 1.89 -1.82
N ILE A 81 -12.95 1.37 -1.95
CA ILE A 81 -13.84 1.22 -0.80
C ILE A 81 -13.27 0.24 0.21
N LEU A 82 -12.76 -0.89 -0.29
CA LEU A 82 -12.19 -1.90 0.57
C LEU A 82 -10.94 -1.37 1.30
N GLU A 83 -10.10 -0.65 0.59
CA GLU A 83 -8.91 -0.06 1.19
C GLU A 83 -9.28 0.86 2.35
N ALA A 84 -10.26 1.74 2.12
CA ALA A 84 -10.69 2.68 3.15
C ALA A 84 -11.18 1.96 4.40
N ASN A 85 -11.97 0.91 4.20
CA ASN A 85 -12.51 0.14 5.32
C ASN A 85 -11.40 -0.59 6.08
N LEU A 86 -10.45 -1.16 5.36
CA LEU A 86 -9.35 -1.89 6.00
C LEU A 86 -8.40 -0.94 6.74
N ILE A 87 -8.13 0.23 6.19
CA ILE A 87 -7.30 1.21 6.88
C ILE A 87 -7.97 1.65 8.17
N LYS A 88 -9.28 1.85 8.12
CA LYS A 88 -10.03 2.26 9.29
C LYS A 88 -9.98 1.18 10.37
N LYS A 89 -10.04 -0.07 9.95
CA LYS A 89 -10.04 -1.21 10.88
C LYS A 89 -8.66 -1.43 11.50
N HIS A 90 -7.62 -1.42 10.69
CA HIS A 90 -6.27 -1.80 11.13
C HIS A 90 -5.42 -0.63 11.57
N ARG A 91 -5.68 0.56 11.03
CA ARG A 91 -4.90 1.77 11.32
C ARG A 91 -3.40 1.52 11.20
N PRO A 92 -2.95 1.06 10.02
CA PRO A 92 -1.54 0.70 9.84
C PRO A 92 -0.65 1.93 10.01
N ARG A 93 0.47 1.77 10.71
CA ARG A 93 1.30 2.91 11.06
C ARG A 93 1.93 3.60 9.86
N TYR A 94 2.20 2.88 8.79
CA TYR A 94 2.78 3.50 7.60
C TYR A 94 1.74 4.26 6.78
N ASN A 95 0.48 3.89 6.86
CA ASN A 95 -0.57 4.68 6.22
C ASN A 95 -0.69 6.04 6.89
N VAL A 96 -0.58 6.09 8.21
CA VAL A 96 -0.61 7.33 8.95
C VAL A 96 0.59 8.20 8.58
N ARG A 97 1.79 7.60 8.51
CA ARG A 97 3.01 8.33 8.16
C ARG A 97 2.95 8.93 6.76
N PHE A 98 2.46 8.15 5.80
CA PHE A 98 2.33 8.63 4.43
C PHE A 98 1.28 9.73 4.33
N LYS A 99 0.24 9.64 5.15
CA LYS A 99 -0.82 10.64 5.18
C LYS A 99 -0.33 11.99 5.67
N ASP A 100 0.73 12.01 6.44
CA ASP A 100 1.33 13.24 6.93
C ASP A 100 2.16 13.95 5.85
N ASP A 101 2.36 13.29 4.71
CA ASP A 101 3.05 13.90 3.59
C ASP A 101 2.22 15.07 3.07
N LYS A 102 2.89 16.18 2.77
CA LYS A 102 2.21 17.39 2.34
C LYS A 102 1.37 17.18 1.09
N ARG A 103 1.87 16.38 0.16
CA ARG A 103 1.13 16.13 -1.07
C ARG A 103 -0.18 15.44 -0.77
N TYR A 104 -0.15 14.54 0.16
CA TYR A 104 -1.34 13.79 0.55
C TYR A 104 -2.37 14.71 1.21
N ALA A 105 -1.92 15.54 2.13
CA ALA A 105 -2.80 16.46 2.83
C ALA A 105 -3.40 17.48 1.87
N TYR A 106 -2.61 17.95 0.93
CA TYR A 106 -3.08 18.91 -0.05
C TYR A 106 -4.22 18.35 -0.89
N ILE A 107 -4.05 17.13 -1.37
CA ILE A 107 -5.08 16.48 -2.18
C ILE A 107 -6.38 16.38 -1.38
N LYS A 108 -6.26 16.06 -0.12
CA LYS A 108 -7.43 15.93 0.74
C LYS A 108 -8.23 17.23 0.84
N ILE A 109 -7.53 18.35 0.91
CA ILE A 109 -8.18 19.66 1.04
C ILE A 109 -8.99 19.99 -0.20
N THR A 110 -8.50 19.65 -1.36
CA THR A 110 -9.17 20.01 -2.60
C THR A 110 -10.49 19.30 -2.81
N THR A 111 -10.78 18.30 -2.08
CA THR A 111 -12.04 17.57 -2.23
C THR A 111 -13.15 18.16 -1.38
N ALA A 112 -12.85 19.05 -0.54
CA ALA A 112 -13.87 19.61 0.31
C ALA A 112 -14.66 20.66 -0.44
N ALA A 113 -14.86 20.62 -0.41
CA ALA A 113 -15.46 21.20 -0.22
C ALA A 113 -15.71 21.60 -0.25
N PRO A 114 -15.55 21.68 -0.23
CA PRO A 114 -16.10 21.99 -0.25
C PRO A 114 -16.25 22.09 -0.23
N TYR A 115 -16.31 22.04 -0.09
CA TYR A 115 -16.78 21.88 -0.14
C TYR A 115 -16.72 21.97 -0.02
N PRO A 116 -16.71 22.11 -0.08
CA PRO A 116 -16.98 22.14 -0.05
C PRO A 116 -17.03 22.09 0.01
N LYS A 117 -17.26 22.12 -0.04
CA LYS A 117 -17.59 21.88 -0.12
C LYS A 117 -17.62 21.76 -0.31
N VAL A 118 -17.66 21.94 -0.27
CA VAL A 118 -17.91 21.61 -0.57
C VAL A 118 -18.01 21.57 -0.62
#